data_0658a607f663e1b9fd56adf32337c25c
#
_entry.id   0658a607f663e1b9fd56adf32337c25c
#
_cell.length_a   1.000
_cell.length_b   1.000
_cell.length_c   1.000
_cell.angle_alpha   90.00
_cell.angle_beta   90.00
_cell.angle_gamma   90.00
#
_symmetry.space_group_name_H-M   'P 1'
#
loop_
_entity.id
_entity.type
_entity.pdbx_description
1 polymer ?
#
loop_
_entity_poly.entity_id
_entity_poly.type
_entity_poly.pdbx_seq_one_letter_code
_entity_poly.pdbx_strand_id
1 'polypeptide(L)'
;MSDKNKTYCLINYGCQMNESDTEHYAGQLQELGYAPNPDFHTADIIIVNTCCVRESAEKKIAGKIGELKAVKRANPDVVICVAGCMAQKDGEKLRKKHPQVDLLLGTAYVNDFKRLLLEFLAERKAAVYTDLTIHQSEFEGHMVRQSSFAAWIPIMYGCNNFCTYCIVPYVRG
;
A
#
# COMPACT_ATOMS: atom_id res chain seq x y z
N MET A 1 -11.17 28.73 8.56
CA MET A 1 -10.54 27.75 7.64
C MET A 1 -11.39 26.50 7.72
N SER A 2 -11.99 26.10 6.60
CA SER A 2 -12.91 24.96 6.58
C SER A 2 -12.13 23.70 6.97
N ASP A 3 -12.54 23.04 8.04
CA ASP A 3 -12.07 21.69 8.43
C ASP A 3 -12.54 20.68 7.38
N LYS A 4 -11.83 20.65 6.25
CA LYS A 4 -12.05 19.62 5.25
C LYS A 4 -11.60 18.30 5.87
N ASN A 5 -12.55 17.42 6.18
CA ASN A 5 -12.21 16.08 6.65
C ASN A 5 -11.21 15.44 5.68
N LYS A 6 -10.03 15.12 6.17
CA LYS A 6 -9.00 14.42 5.40
C LYS A 6 -9.52 13.05 4.99
N THR A 7 -9.23 12.64 3.76
CA THR A 7 -9.80 11.43 3.19
C THR A 7 -8.74 10.51 2.55
N TYR A 8 -9.05 9.21 2.48
CA TYR A 8 -8.20 8.23 1.84
C TYR A 8 -8.97 7.33 0.87
N CYS A 9 -8.29 6.88 -0.19
CA CYS A 9 -8.78 5.88 -1.12
C CYS A 9 -7.83 4.68 -1.13
N LEU A 10 -8.40 3.47 -0.97
CA LEU A 10 -7.68 2.20 -1.06
C LEU A 10 -8.06 1.48 -2.35
N ILE A 11 -7.08 1.16 -3.17
CA ILE A 11 -7.25 0.44 -4.43
C ILE A 11 -6.51 -0.88 -4.29
N ASN A 12 -7.24 -1.98 -4.19
CA ASN A 12 -6.66 -3.31 -4.03
C ASN A 12 -6.68 -4.11 -5.35
N TYR A 13 -5.50 -4.56 -5.78
CA TYR A 13 -5.29 -5.45 -6.93
C TYR A 13 -4.60 -6.74 -6.47
N GLY A 14 -5.14 -7.40 -5.47
CA GLY A 14 -4.42 -8.49 -4.83
C GLY A 14 -5.21 -9.77 -4.60
N CYS A 15 -4.61 -10.62 -3.80
CA CYS A 15 -5.19 -11.83 -3.21
C CYS A 15 -5.72 -11.52 -1.80
N GLN A 16 -6.21 -12.54 -1.08
CA GLN A 16 -6.72 -12.39 0.29
C GLN A 16 -5.69 -11.79 1.26
N MET A 17 -4.39 -12.07 1.08
CA MET A 17 -3.35 -11.42 1.87
C MET A 17 -3.31 -9.91 1.66
N ASN A 18 -3.49 -9.45 0.42
CA ASN A 18 -3.58 -8.01 0.15
C ASN A 18 -4.88 -7.40 0.70
N GLU A 19 -5.97 -8.15 0.77
CA GLU A 19 -7.21 -7.69 1.43
C GLU A 19 -6.96 -7.47 2.92
N SER A 20 -6.31 -8.42 3.60
CA SER A 20 -5.88 -8.26 4.99
C SER A 20 -4.96 -7.04 5.16
N ASP A 21 -3.91 -6.91 4.33
CA ASP A 21 -3.00 -5.76 4.38
C ASP A 21 -3.78 -4.43 4.21
N THR A 22 -4.81 -4.42 3.34
CA THR A 22 -5.66 -3.24 3.09
C THR A 22 -6.50 -2.87 4.31
N GLU A 23 -7.01 -3.84 5.07
CA GLU A 23 -7.72 -3.62 6.34
C GLU A 23 -6.81 -3.00 7.41
N HIS A 24 -5.51 -3.39 7.42
CA HIS A 24 -4.50 -2.76 8.28
C HIS A 24 -4.22 -1.32 7.90
N TYR A 25 -4.05 -1.02 6.60
CA TYR A 25 -3.87 0.37 6.15
C TYR A 25 -5.08 1.25 6.48
N ALA A 26 -6.29 0.72 6.30
CA ALA A 26 -7.52 1.44 6.64
C ALA A 26 -7.57 1.79 8.12
N GLY A 27 -7.25 0.84 9.01
CA GLY A 27 -7.21 1.06 10.45
C GLY A 27 -6.24 2.17 10.84
N GLN A 28 -5.00 2.09 10.35
CA GLN A 28 -3.97 3.09 10.62
C GLN A 28 -4.34 4.50 10.12
N LEU A 29 -5.01 4.60 8.96
CA LEU A 29 -5.49 5.87 8.42
C LEU A 29 -6.64 6.45 9.26
N GLN A 30 -7.57 5.62 9.71
CA GLN A 30 -8.66 6.06 10.58
C GLN A 30 -8.15 6.52 11.95
N GLU A 31 -7.13 5.87 12.51
CA GLU A 31 -6.45 6.34 13.73
C GLU A 31 -5.81 7.73 13.55
N LEU A 32 -5.39 8.08 12.34
CA LEU A 32 -4.88 9.40 11.98
C LEU A 32 -5.99 10.41 11.65
N GLY A 33 -7.26 10.01 11.78
CA GLY A 33 -8.42 10.88 11.52
C GLY A 33 -8.81 11.03 10.05
N TYR A 34 -8.30 10.15 9.17
CA TYR A 34 -8.73 10.13 7.77
C TYR A 34 -10.02 9.32 7.60
N ALA A 35 -10.96 9.81 6.80
CA ALA A 35 -12.19 9.12 6.43
C ALA A 35 -12.06 8.40 5.08
N PRO A 36 -12.75 7.25 4.87
CA PRO A 36 -12.72 6.57 3.60
C PRO A 36 -13.41 7.39 2.50
N ASN A 37 -12.82 7.40 1.30
CA ASN A 37 -13.36 8.04 0.10
C ASN A 37 -13.16 7.09 -1.08
N PRO A 38 -14.22 6.59 -1.74
CA PRO A 38 -14.09 5.68 -2.88
C PRO A 38 -13.57 6.37 -4.15
N ASP A 39 -13.63 7.71 -4.21
CA ASP A 39 -13.16 8.48 -5.35
C ASP A 39 -11.70 8.92 -5.15
N PHE A 40 -10.79 8.24 -5.85
CA PHE A 40 -9.37 8.56 -5.80
C PHE A 40 -9.00 9.91 -6.42
N HIS A 41 -9.89 10.54 -7.20
CA HIS A 41 -9.63 11.88 -7.75
C HIS A 41 -9.71 12.98 -6.70
N THR A 42 -10.44 12.75 -5.61
CA THR A 42 -10.71 13.74 -4.56
C THR A 42 -10.12 13.35 -3.20
N ALA A 43 -9.52 12.16 -3.09
CA ALA A 43 -8.88 11.68 -1.88
C ALA A 43 -7.55 12.41 -1.62
N ASP A 44 -7.22 12.63 -0.34
CA ASP A 44 -5.95 13.25 0.08
C ASP A 44 -4.80 12.23 0.14
N ILE A 45 -5.13 10.95 0.40
CA ILE A 45 -4.19 9.82 0.38
C ILE A 45 -4.74 8.71 -0.51
N ILE A 46 -3.92 8.19 -1.40
CA ILE A 46 -4.26 7.06 -2.28
C ILE A 46 -3.26 5.95 -2.03
N ILE A 47 -3.75 4.77 -1.66
CA ILE A 47 -2.92 3.56 -1.53
C ILE A 47 -3.32 2.56 -2.61
N VAL A 48 -2.37 2.18 -3.45
CA VAL A 48 -2.52 1.10 -4.42
C VAL A 48 -1.81 -0.13 -3.86
N ASN A 49 -2.59 -1.07 -3.33
CA ASN A 49 -2.06 -2.34 -2.84
C ASN A 49 -1.98 -3.35 -3.98
N THR A 50 -0.79 -3.91 -4.20
CA THR A 50 -0.41 -4.56 -5.45
C THR A 50 -0.02 -6.03 -5.28
N CYS A 51 -0.32 -6.83 -6.29
CA CYS A 51 0.07 -8.23 -6.40
C CYS A 51 1.01 -8.44 -7.59
N CYS A 52 1.88 -9.45 -7.53
CA CYS A 52 2.79 -9.82 -8.61
C CYS A 52 2.65 -11.29 -9.06
N VAL A 53 1.56 -11.95 -8.70
CA VAL A 53 1.35 -13.38 -9.04
C VAL A 53 0.90 -13.59 -10.48
N ARG A 54 0.27 -12.58 -11.10
CA ARG A 54 -0.24 -12.66 -12.47
C ARG A 54 0.21 -11.46 -13.30
N GLU A 55 0.83 -11.71 -14.44
CA GLU A 55 1.29 -10.64 -15.38
C GLU A 55 0.15 -9.71 -15.82
N SER A 56 -1.06 -10.26 -16.06
CA SER A 56 -2.22 -9.45 -16.42
C SER A 56 -2.62 -8.45 -15.32
N ALA A 57 -2.43 -8.82 -14.05
CA ALA A 57 -2.65 -7.92 -12.92
C ALA A 57 -1.58 -6.81 -12.88
N GLU A 58 -0.32 -7.14 -13.11
CA GLU A 58 0.77 -6.16 -13.16
C GLU A 58 0.54 -5.09 -14.23
N LYS A 59 0.06 -5.46 -15.43
CA LYS A 59 -0.28 -4.51 -16.49
C LYS A 59 -1.41 -3.56 -16.09
N LYS A 60 -2.46 -4.06 -15.43
CA LYS A 60 -3.57 -3.25 -14.92
C LYS A 60 -3.10 -2.28 -13.82
N ILE A 61 -2.27 -2.77 -12.90
CA ILE A 61 -1.67 -1.98 -11.83
C ILE A 61 -0.82 -0.85 -12.41
N ALA A 62 0.07 -1.16 -13.36
CA ALA A 62 0.92 -0.15 -14.00
C ALA A 62 0.08 0.93 -14.71
N GLY A 63 -1.02 0.55 -15.38
CA GLY A 63 -1.98 1.48 -15.96
C GLY A 63 -2.62 2.38 -14.91
N LYS A 64 -3.11 1.81 -13.79
CA LYS A 64 -3.70 2.58 -12.69
C LYS A 64 -2.69 3.56 -12.07
N ILE A 65 -1.48 3.12 -11.79
CA ILE A 65 -0.43 4.01 -11.27
C ILE A 65 -0.14 5.14 -12.26
N GLY A 66 -0.14 4.85 -13.57
CA GLY A 66 -0.01 5.87 -14.62
C GLY A 66 -1.12 6.90 -14.60
N GLU A 67 -2.37 6.49 -14.38
CA GLU A 67 -3.54 7.35 -14.26
C GLU A 67 -3.42 8.34 -13.08
N LEU A 68 -2.83 7.91 -11.96
CA LEU A 68 -2.60 8.75 -10.79
C LEU A 68 -1.65 9.94 -11.07
N LYS A 69 -0.91 9.93 -12.17
CA LYS A 69 -0.12 11.08 -12.61
C LYS A 69 -0.98 12.32 -12.88
N ALA A 70 -2.18 12.12 -13.44
CA ALA A 70 -3.12 13.22 -13.63
C ALA A 70 -3.64 13.78 -12.31
N VAL A 71 -3.94 12.89 -11.34
CA VAL A 71 -4.38 13.27 -9.99
C VAL A 71 -3.30 14.10 -9.29
N LYS A 72 -2.03 13.64 -9.34
CA LYS A 72 -0.89 14.36 -8.72
C LYS A 72 -0.65 15.73 -9.36
N ARG A 73 -0.91 15.87 -10.66
CA ARG A 73 -0.82 17.17 -11.35
C ARG A 73 -1.94 18.14 -10.94
N ALA A 74 -3.15 17.61 -10.76
CA ALA A 74 -4.31 18.41 -10.34
C ALA A 74 -4.23 18.80 -8.86
N ASN A 75 -3.72 17.92 -8.01
CA ASN A 75 -3.48 18.16 -6.59
C ASN A 75 -2.05 17.70 -6.21
N PRO A 76 -1.07 18.59 -6.19
CA PRO A 76 0.31 18.26 -5.79
C PRO A 76 0.45 17.74 -4.36
N ASP A 77 -0.50 18.07 -3.46
CA ASP A 77 -0.47 17.66 -2.06
C ASP A 77 -0.98 16.26 -1.81
N VAL A 78 -1.67 15.62 -2.78
CA VAL A 78 -2.12 14.25 -2.63
C VAL A 78 -0.94 13.31 -2.39
N VAL A 79 -1.10 12.40 -1.44
CA VAL A 79 -0.08 11.36 -1.18
C VAL A 79 -0.42 10.11 -1.97
N ILE A 80 0.50 9.65 -2.80
CA ILE A 80 0.36 8.40 -3.56
C ILE A 80 1.32 7.37 -3.00
N CYS A 81 0.75 6.32 -2.41
CA CYS A 81 1.48 5.17 -1.89
C CYS A 81 1.20 3.94 -2.77
N VAL A 82 2.26 3.23 -3.16
CA VAL A 82 2.15 1.91 -3.79
C VAL A 82 2.73 0.87 -2.85
N ALA A 83 1.94 -0.12 -2.50
CA ALA A 83 2.28 -1.12 -1.51
C ALA A 83 2.14 -2.56 -2.04
N GLY A 84 2.66 -3.52 -1.30
CA GLY A 84 2.46 -4.95 -1.55
C GLY A 84 3.54 -5.61 -2.42
N CYS A 85 3.21 -6.78 -2.99
CA CYS A 85 4.20 -7.67 -3.62
C CYS A 85 4.89 -7.06 -4.85
N MET A 86 4.19 -6.25 -5.67
CA MET A 86 4.82 -5.59 -6.82
C MET A 86 5.77 -4.47 -6.36
N ALA A 87 5.38 -3.71 -5.33
CA ALA A 87 6.27 -2.72 -4.71
C ALA A 87 7.53 -3.39 -4.15
N GLN A 88 7.38 -4.52 -3.47
CA GLN A 88 8.49 -5.34 -2.97
C GLN A 88 9.41 -5.82 -4.08
N LYS A 89 8.83 -6.36 -5.17
CA LYS A 89 9.58 -6.92 -6.29
C LYS A 89 10.34 -5.87 -7.09
N ASP A 90 9.68 -4.78 -7.43
CA ASP A 90 10.17 -3.81 -8.41
C ASP A 90 10.78 -2.54 -7.78
N GLY A 91 10.47 -2.22 -6.51
CA GLY A 91 11.10 -1.19 -5.71
C GLY A 91 11.50 0.09 -6.48
N GLU A 92 12.78 0.40 -6.49
CA GLU A 92 13.34 1.58 -7.16
C GLU A 92 13.05 1.64 -8.67
N LYS A 93 12.90 0.49 -9.36
CA LYS A 93 12.54 0.47 -10.79
C LYS A 93 11.14 1.04 -10.99
N LEU A 94 10.20 0.65 -10.12
CA LEU A 94 8.83 1.14 -10.15
C LEU A 94 8.78 2.65 -9.89
N ARG A 95 9.54 3.13 -8.92
CA ARG A 95 9.64 4.56 -8.60
C ARG A 95 10.20 5.38 -9.76
N LYS A 96 11.28 4.91 -10.39
CA LYS A 96 11.88 5.59 -11.57
C LYS A 96 10.87 5.71 -12.72
N LYS A 97 10.04 4.68 -12.91
CA LYS A 97 9.01 4.66 -13.96
C LYS A 97 7.81 5.55 -13.60
N HIS A 98 7.52 5.70 -12.31
CA HIS A 98 6.35 6.40 -11.79
C HIS A 98 6.77 7.44 -10.73
N PRO A 99 7.40 8.56 -11.13
CA PRO A 99 7.94 9.56 -10.21
C PRO A 99 6.87 10.31 -9.38
N GLN A 100 5.60 10.17 -9.75
CA GLN A 100 4.46 10.69 -8.97
C GLN A 100 4.17 9.90 -7.69
N VAL A 101 4.77 8.71 -7.51
CA VAL A 101 4.61 7.90 -6.31
C VAL A 101 5.50 8.45 -5.20
N ASP A 102 4.89 8.77 -4.08
CA ASP A 102 5.56 9.34 -2.91
C ASP A 102 6.16 8.27 -2.01
N LEU A 103 5.40 7.19 -1.75
CA LEU A 103 5.83 6.07 -0.91
C LEU A 103 5.72 4.75 -1.65
N LEU A 104 6.77 3.95 -1.60
CA LEU A 104 6.80 2.55 -2.04
C LEU A 104 7.07 1.65 -0.85
N LEU A 105 6.10 0.78 -0.54
CA LEU A 105 6.14 -0.07 0.65
C LEU A 105 6.08 -1.55 0.27
N GLY A 106 7.13 -2.26 0.58
CA GLY A 106 7.16 -3.72 0.53
C GLY A 106 6.22 -4.35 1.56
N THR A 107 6.04 -5.63 1.46
CA THR A 107 5.09 -6.40 2.28
C THR A 107 5.43 -6.46 3.77
N ALA A 108 6.70 -6.28 4.13
CA ALA A 108 7.16 -6.24 5.52
C ALA A 108 6.75 -4.95 6.26
N TYR A 109 6.35 -3.90 5.55
CA TYR A 109 6.11 -2.56 6.11
C TYR A 109 4.65 -2.21 6.36
N VAL A 110 3.75 -3.19 6.30
CA VAL A 110 2.30 -2.97 6.53
C VAL A 110 2.06 -2.37 7.91
N ASN A 111 2.72 -2.87 8.94
CA ASN A 111 2.56 -2.41 10.32
C ASN A 111 3.25 -1.06 10.59
N ASP A 112 4.28 -0.73 9.82
CA ASP A 112 5.01 0.53 9.92
C ASP A 112 4.38 1.70 9.13
N PHE A 113 3.33 1.45 8.37
CA PHE A 113 2.76 2.41 7.43
C PHE A 113 2.44 3.76 8.08
N LYS A 114 1.79 3.77 9.25
CA LYS A 114 1.44 4.99 9.99
C LYS A 114 2.68 5.85 10.28
N ARG A 115 3.74 5.25 10.79
CA ARG A 115 5.00 5.93 11.09
C ARG A 115 5.63 6.52 9.82
N LEU A 116 5.75 5.70 8.76
CA LEU A 116 6.34 6.10 7.49
C LEU A 116 5.55 7.20 6.78
N LEU A 117 4.21 7.16 6.89
CA LEU A 117 3.34 8.21 6.37
C LEU A 117 3.57 9.53 7.11
N LEU A 118 3.67 9.50 8.44
CA LEU A 118 3.93 10.71 9.25
C LEU A 118 5.30 11.30 8.94
N GLU A 119 6.34 10.48 8.78
CA GLU A 119 7.68 10.91 8.35
C GLU A 119 7.61 11.59 6.97
N PHE A 120 6.92 10.97 6.01
CA PHE A 120 6.73 11.56 4.69
C PHE A 120 5.97 12.90 4.76
N LEU A 121 4.91 12.99 5.55
CA LEU A 121 4.13 14.22 5.69
C LEU A 121 4.94 15.38 6.28
N ALA A 122 5.91 15.06 7.16
CA ALA A 122 6.80 16.03 7.77
C ALA A 122 7.89 16.52 6.79
N GLU A 123 8.51 15.60 6.05
CA GLU A 123 9.68 15.89 5.21
C GLU A 123 9.34 16.10 3.72
N ARG A 124 8.20 15.57 3.26
CA ARG A 124 7.76 15.53 1.85
C ARG A 124 8.81 14.92 0.90
N LYS A 125 9.62 14.01 1.42
CA LYS A 125 10.65 13.30 0.67
C LYS A 125 10.16 11.91 0.29
N ALA A 126 10.05 11.66 -1.00
CA ALA A 126 9.64 10.35 -1.51
C ALA A 126 10.64 9.25 -1.11
N ALA A 127 10.12 8.09 -0.70
CA ALA A 127 10.91 6.99 -0.15
C ALA A 127 10.46 5.60 -0.63
N VAL A 128 11.41 4.65 -0.59
CA VAL A 128 11.21 3.25 -0.95
C VAL A 128 11.66 2.37 0.21
N TYR A 129 10.77 1.54 0.70
CA TYR A 129 10.99 0.61 1.80
C TYR A 129 10.66 -0.81 1.30
N THR A 130 11.68 -1.55 0.91
CA THR A 130 11.53 -2.89 0.31
C THR A 130 12.52 -3.91 0.88
N ASP A 131 13.10 -3.63 2.04
CA ASP A 131 13.89 -4.62 2.75
C ASP A 131 12.93 -5.69 3.31
N LEU A 132 13.28 -6.97 3.11
CA LEU A 132 12.55 -8.12 3.66
C LEU A 132 12.92 -8.42 5.10
N THR A 133 13.72 -7.57 5.76
CA THR A 133 13.96 -7.71 7.19
C THR A 133 12.61 -7.72 7.90
N ILE A 134 12.27 -8.85 8.47
CA ILE A 134 10.99 -9.04 9.15
C ILE A 134 10.98 -8.13 10.37
N HIS A 135 10.37 -6.98 10.23
CA HIS A 135 9.98 -6.18 11.37
C HIS A 135 8.80 -6.90 12.02
N GLN A 136 9.11 -7.75 13.02
CA GLN A 136 8.10 -8.37 13.88
C GLN A 136 7.52 -7.32 14.84
N SER A 137 7.11 -6.17 14.32
CA SER A 137 6.25 -5.31 15.11
C SER A 137 4.89 -6.00 15.18
N GLU A 138 4.53 -6.49 16.37
CA GLU A 138 3.17 -6.91 16.62
C GLU A 138 2.26 -5.74 16.24
N PHE A 139 1.27 -5.99 15.40
CA PHE A 139 0.32 -4.96 15.05
C PHE A 139 -0.65 -4.77 16.21
N GLU A 140 -0.46 -3.73 16.99
CA GLU A 140 -1.33 -3.34 18.11
C GLU A 140 -2.47 -2.39 17.67
N GLY A 141 -2.63 -2.15 16.36
CA GLY A 141 -3.56 -1.17 15.83
C GLY A 141 -4.96 -1.71 15.53
N HIS A 142 -5.87 -0.80 15.25
CA HIS A 142 -7.23 -1.10 14.81
C HIS A 142 -7.25 -1.57 13.36
N MET A 143 -7.94 -2.69 13.07
CA MET A 143 -8.20 -3.18 11.72
C MET A 143 -9.63 -2.80 11.30
N VAL A 144 -9.78 -2.22 10.13
CA VAL A 144 -11.09 -1.92 9.57
C VAL A 144 -11.54 -3.06 8.68
N ARG A 145 -12.44 -3.88 9.19
CA ARG A 145 -13.00 -5.02 8.45
C ARG A 145 -13.93 -4.54 7.33
N GLN A 146 -13.74 -5.08 6.14
CA GLN A 146 -14.61 -4.79 4.99
C GLN A 146 -15.91 -5.57 5.05
N SER A 147 -15.94 -6.70 5.75
CA SER A 147 -17.10 -7.57 5.91
C SER A 147 -17.50 -7.69 7.37
N SER A 148 -18.82 -7.66 7.63
CA SER A 148 -19.36 -7.87 8.98
C SER A 148 -19.44 -9.34 9.40
N PHE A 149 -19.27 -10.27 8.48
CA PHE A 149 -19.43 -11.72 8.72
C PHE A 149 -18.23 -12.56 8.30
N ALA A 150 -17.18 -11.96 7.73
CA ALA A 150 -15.97 -12.64 7.31
C ALA A 150 -14.73 -11.81 7.64
N ALA A 151 -13.63 -12.49 7.98
CA ALA A 151 -12.34 -11.86 8.25
C ALA A 151 -11.20 -12.70 7.67
N TRP A 152 -10.21 -12.04 7.09
CA TRP A 152 -8.97 -12.69 6.68
C TRP A 152 -8.00 -12.69 7.86
N ILE A 153 -7.58 -13.87 8.28
CA ILE A 153 -6.62 -14.04 9.39
C ILE A 153 -5.35 -14.66 8.81
N PRO A 154 -4.27 -13.90 8.68
CA PRO A 154 -2.97 -14.47 8.28
C PRO A 154 -2.47 -15.41 9.38
N ILE A 155 -2.25 -16.69 9.03
CA ILE A 155 -1.74 -17.71 9.95
C ILE A 155 -0.24 -17.96 9.78
N MET A 156 0.36 -17.42 8.71
CA MET A 156 1.79 -17.50 8.45
C MET A 156 2.21 -16.39 7.46
N TYR A 157 3.47 -16.02 7.50
CA TYR A 157 4.09 -15.12 6.53
C TYR A 157 5.15 -15.87 5.74
N GLY A 158 5.20 -15.59 4.41
CA GLY A 158 6.23 -16.11 3.55
C GLY A 158 6.17 -17.62 3.31
N CYS A 159 7.26 -18.16 2.75
CA CYS A 159 7.40 -19.59 2.48
C CYS A 159 8.85 -19.94 2.19
N ASN A 160 9.39 -20.96 2.85
CA ASN A 160 10.77 -21.43 2.69
C ASN A 160 10.94 -22.61 1.71
N ASN A 161 9.93 -22.95 0.91
CA ASN A 161 10.02 -24.08 -0.03
C ASN A 161 10.78 -23.78 -1.32
N PHE A 162 10.93 -22.50 -1.69
CA PHE A 162 11.68 -22.04 -2.86
C PHE A 162 11.38 -22.82 -4.15
N CYS A 163 10.11 -23.16 -4.41
CA CYS A 163 9.70 -23.80 -5.66
C CYS A 163 10.13 -22.92 -6.85
N THR A 164 10.61 -23.55 -7.94
CA THR A 164 11.26 -22.89 -9.09
C THR A 164 10.43 -21.79 -9.77
N TYR A 165 9.12 -21.88 -9.69
CA TYR A 165 8.18 -20.92 -10.29
C TYR A 165 7.56 -19.93 -9.28
N CYS A 166 7.89 -20.06 -7.98
CA CYS A 166 7.19 -19.33 -6.93
C CYS A 166 7.94 -18.06 -6.52
N ILE A 167 7.25 -16.92 -6.56
CA ILE A 167 7.83 -15.64 -6.15
C ILE A 167 7.66 -15.36 -4.65
N VAL A 168 6.81 -16.10 -3.94
CA VAL A 168 6.45 -15.82 -2.54
C VAL A 168 7.67 -15.63 -1.63
N PRO A 169 8.71 -16.50 -1.64
CA PRO A 169 9.89 -16.32 -0.79
C PRO A 169 10.62 -14.98 -0.98
N TYR A 170 10.51 -14.42 -2.18
CA TYR A 170 11.22 -13.18 -2.56
C TYR A 170 10.41 -11.90 -2.31
N VAL A 171 9.12 -12.03 -2.07
CA VAL A 171 8.22 -10.86 -1.89
C VAL A 171 7.41 -10.89 -0.61
N ARG A 172 7.45 -11.98 0.15
CA ARG A 172 6.77 -12.13 1.44
C ARG A 172 7.69 -12.69 2.55
N GLY A 173 8.92 -13.12 2.22
CA GLY A 173 9.90 -13.70 3.15
C GLY A 173 9.76 -15.21 3.34
#